data_77b47b359f2a0324b905c189554923be
#
_entry.id   77b47b359f2a0324b905c189554923be
#
_cell.length_a   1.000
_cell.length_b   1.000
_cell.length_c   1.000
_cell.angle_alpha   90.00
_cell.angle_beta   90.00
_cell.angle_gamma   90.00
#
_symmetry.space_group_name_H-M   'P 1'
#
loop_
_entity.id
_entity.type
_entity.pdbx_description
1 polymer ?
#
loop_
_entity_poly.entity_id
_entity_poly.type
_entity_poly.pdbx_seq_one_letter_code
_entity_poly.pdbx_strand_id
1 'polypeptide(L)'
;MEDEFEFYMQYSDTVKVSELTRTDLKNLIQTGESRFLEFKHSVASPEKIAREMAAFANTKGGTLLIGVEDNGEIIGVESYHEEEFWLNQAAREECIPEIKVTMELVNTGERDVLMVKVPEAKEK
;
A
#
# COMPACT_ATOMS: atom_id res chain seq x y z
N MET A 1 10.85 6.91 24.08
CA MET A 1 9.70 6.44 23.32
C MET A 1 9.62 7.20 22.00
N GLU A 2 9.52 6.48 20.93
CA GLU A 2 9.39 7.07 19.61
C GLU A 2 7.95 7.52 19.41
N ASP A 3 7.74 8.78 19.08
CA ASP A 3 6.40 9.29 18.80
C ASP A 3 6.08 9.20 17.31
N GLU A 4 4.88 9.62 16.92
CA GLU A 4 4.44 9.55 15.52
C GLU A 4 5.32 10.36 14.59
N PHE A 5 5.79 11.52 15.05
CA PHE A 5 6.65 12.37 14.23
C PHE A 5 7.99 11.70 13.95
N GLU A 6 8.60 11.10 14.97
CA GLU A 6 9.87 10.40 14.80
C GLU A 6 9.72 9.19 13.87
N PHE A 7 8.64 8.44 14.03
CA PHE A 7 8.34 7.32 13.12
C PHE A 7 8.22 7.82 11.69
N TYR A 8 7.44 8.87 11.48
CA TYR A 8 7.25 9.45 10.15
C TYR A 8 8.58 9.89 9.54
N MET A 9 9.40 10.60 10.30
CA MET A 9 10.70 11.06 9.82
C MET A 9 11.61 9.91 9.44
N GLN A 10 11.53 8.80 10.16
CA GLN A 10 12.34 7.62 9.91
C GLN A 10 11.98 6.94 8.58
N TYR A 11 10.71 6.97 8.19
CA TYR A 11 10.21 6.23 7.04
C TYR A 11 9.62 7.11 5.94
N SER A 12 9.81 8.43 6.01
CA SER A 12 9.16 9.36 5.09
C SER A 12 9.63 9.27 3.65
N ASP A 13 10.80 8.64 3.40
CA ASP A 13 11.36 8.51 2.05
C ASP A 13 11.10 7.14 1.42
N THR A 14 10.14 6.38 1.96
CA THR A 14 9.85 5.04 1.44
C THR A 14 8.99 5.03 0.19
N VAL A 15 8.31 6.14 -0.10
CA VAL A 15 7.45 6.25 -1.28
C VAL A 15 8.25 6.84 -2.44
N LYS A 16 8.18 6.16 -3.59
CA LYS A 16 8.80 6.62 -4.82
C LYS A 16 7.70 6.99 -5.82
N VAL A 17 7.99 7.96 -6.68
CA VAL A 17 7.04 8.30 -7.75
C VAL A 17 7.07 7.16 -8.79
N SER A 18 5.91 6.62 -9.09
CA SER A 18 5.78 5.54 -10.06
C SER A 18 5.95 6.05 -11.49
N GLU A 19 6.48 5.19 -12.35
CA GLU A 19 6.52 5.45 -13.79
C GLU A 19 5.21 5.08 -14.48
N LEU A 20 4.28 4.44 -13.75
CA LEU A 20 2.98 4.06 -14.31
C LEU A 20 2.16 5.29 -14.67
N THR A 21 1.54 5.25 -15.83
CA THR A 21 0.61 6.28 -16.27
C THR A 21 -0.78 5.98 -15.72
N ARG A 22 -1.69 6.96 -15.89
CA ARG A 22 -3.11 6.76 -15.56
C ARG A 22 -3.69 5.57 -16.33
N THR A 23 -3.32 5.41 -17.60
CA THR A 23 -3.79 4.30 -18.44
C THR A 23 -3.28 2.97 -17.90
N ASP A 24 -2.00 2.91 -17.51
CA ASP A 24 -1.44 1.70 -16.92
C ASP A 24 -2.19 1.31 -15.65
N LEU A 25 -2.48 2.28 -14.79
CA LEU A 25 -3.22 2.03 -13.56
C LEU A 25 -4.64 1.53 -13.87
N LYS A 26 -5.33 2.16 -14.82
CA LYS A 26 -6.67 1.72 -15.20
C LYS A 26 -6.67 0.31 -15.76
N ASN A 27 -5.67 -0.04 -16.55
CA ASN A 27 -5.55 -1.39 -17.09
C ASN A 27 -5.35 -2.41 -15.96
N LEU A 28 -4.53 -2.08 -14.96
CA LEU A 28 -4.34 -2.94 -13.79
C LEU A 28 -5.66 -3.11 -13.03
N ILE A 29 -6.37 -2.02 -12.78
CA ILE A 29 -7.63 -2.04 -12.06
C ILE A 29 -8.67 -2.89 -12.79
N GLN A 30 -8.68 -2.86 -14.12
CA GLN A 30 -9.61 -3.65 -14.92
C GLN A 30 -9.42 -5.16 -14.76
N THR A 31 -8.24 -5.60 -14.33
CA THR A 31 -8.04 -7.03 -14.05
C THR A 31 -8.85 -7.49 -12.85
N GLY A 32 -9.29 -6.55 -12.01
CA GLY A 32 -10.12 -6.82 -10.84
C GLY A 32 -9.32 -7.32 -9.65
N GLU A 33 -9.97 -7.32 -8.50
CA GLU A 33 -9.37 -7.88 -7.29
C GLU A 33 -9.15 -9.39 -7.46
N SER A 34 -8.08 -9.88 -6.86
CA SER A 34 -7.71 -11.28 -6.91
C SER A 34 -6.86 -11.60 -5.67
N ARG A 35 -6.32 -12.82 -5.60
CA ARG A 35 -5.40 -13.17 -4.51
C ARG A 35 -4.08 -12.38 -4.58
N PHE A 36 -3.84 -11.63 -5.67
CA PHE A 36 -2.60 -10.86 -5.87
C PHE A 36 -2.84 -9.37 -5.92
N LEU A 37 -4.10 -8.93 -5.90
CA LEU A 37 -4.44 -7.51 -6.05
C LEU A 37 -5.66 -7.18 -5.21
N GLU A 38 -5.54 -6.17 -4.36
CA GLU A 38 -6.64 -5.71 -3.52
C GLU A 38 -6.75 -4.20 -3.55
N PHE A 39 -7.99 -3.71 -3.63
CA PHE A 39 -8.31 -2.28 -3.62
C PHE A 39 -8.70 -1.84 -2.22
N LYS A 40 -8.23 -0.67 -1.82
CA LYS A 40 -8.57 -0.06 -0.53
C LYS A 40 -8.88 1.41 -0.73
N HIS A 41 -9.93 1.87 -0.07
CA HIS A 41 -10.25 3.29 -0.03
C HIS A 41 -9.10 4.07 0.65
N SER A 42 -8.73 3.62 1.84
CA SER A 42 -7.67 4.21 2.65
C SER A 42 -7.23 3.19 3.70
N VAL A 43 -6.17 3.50 4.43
CA VAL A 43 -5.75 2.66 5.55
C VAL A 43 -6.57 3.07 6.78
N ALA A 44 -7.63 2.33 7.07
CA ALA A 44 -8.50 2.61 8.22
C ALA A 44 -7.94 2.06 9.52
N SER A 45 -7.18 0.96 9.46
CA SER A 45 -6.66 0.29 10.65
C SER A 45 -5.33 -0.38 10.30
N PRO A 46 -4.22 0.00 10.96
CA PRO A 46 -2.94 -0.66 10.74
C PRO A 46 -2.99 -2.16 11.01
N GLU A 47 -3.72 -2.59 12.03
CA GLU A 47 -3.82 -4.01 12.37
C GLU A 47 -4.50 -4.79 11.26
N LYS A 48 -5.56 -4.24 10.68
CA LYS A 48 -6.30 -4.90 9.61
C LYS A 48 -5.46 -4.98 8.33
N ILE A 49 -4.79 -3.89 7.97
CA ILE A 49 -3.93 -3.88 6.78
C ILE A 49 -2.73 -4.81 6.97
N ALA A 50 -2.22 -4.92 8.20
CA ALA A 50 -1.13 -5.83 8.51
C ALA A 50 -1.52 -7.28 8.27
N ARG A 51 -2.75 -7.66 8.60
CA ARG A 51 -3.24 -9.02 8.33
C ARG A 51 -3.31 -9.30 6.83
N GLU A 52 -3.71 -8.30 6.05
CA GLU A 52 -3.76 -8.44 4.59
C GLU A 52 -2.35 -8.55 4.00
N MET A 53 -1.40 -7.77 4.52
CA MET A 53 0.00 -7.86 4.11
C MET A 53 0.57 -9.24 4.45
N ALA A 54 0.28 -9.75 5.64
CA ALA A 54 0.75 -11.07 6.05
C ALA A 54 0.17 -12.17 5.17
N ALA A 55 -1.10 -12.05 4.79
CA ALA A 55 -1.72 -13.01 3.87
C ALA A 55 -1.02 -13.04 2.51
N PHE A 56 -0.70 -11.87 1.96
CA PHE A 56 0.07 -11.80 0.72
C PHE A 56 1.47 -12.41 0.91
N ALA A 57 2.17 -12.02 1.96
CA ALA A 57 3.54 -12.50 2.21
C ALA A 57 3.59 -14.02 2.38
N ASN A 58 2.55 -14.61 2.96
CA ASN A 58 2.48 -16.05 3.20
C ASN A 58 2.10 -16.86 1.96
N THR A 59 1.77 -16.20 0.87
CA THR A 59 1.46 -16.86 -0.40
C THR A 59 2.49 -16.47 -1.46
N LYS A 60 2.11 -15.71 -2.45
CA LYS A 60 3.00 -15.32 -3.56
C LYS A 60 3.33 -13.83 -3.57
N GLY A 61 2.99 -13.13 -2.49
CA GLY A 61 3.05 -11.68 -2.48
C GLY A 61 1.80 -11.08 -3.12
N GLY A 62 1.76 -9.76 -3.23
CA GLY A 62 0.61 -9.11 -3.82
C GLY A 62 0.75 -7.60 -3.83
N THR A 63 -0.28 -6.94 -4.32
CA THR A 63 -0.33 -5.49 -4.46
C THR A 63 -1.61 -4.95 -3.83
N LEU A 64 -1.45 -3.89 -3.04
CA LEU A 64 -2.57 -3.09 -2.52
C LEU A 64 -2.61 -1.78 -3.29
N LEU A 65 -3.78 -1.39 -3.74
CA LEU A 65 -4.00 -0.07 -4.34
C LEU A 65 -4.82 0.75 -3.36
N ILE A 66 -4.20 1.76 -2.76
CA ILE A 66 -4.83 2.65 -1.79
C ILE A 66 -5.36 3.87 -2.53
N GLY A 67 -6.64 4.14 -2.41
CA GLY A 67 -7.33 5.19 -3.15
C GLY A 67 -8.19 4.66 -4.28
N VAL A 68 -8.54 3.38 -4.23
CA VAL A 68 -9.40 2.72 -5.23
C VAL A 68 -10.54 2.02 -4.51
N GLU A 69 -11.76 2.26 -4.97
CA GLU A 69 -12.95 1.63 -4.41
C GLU A 69 -13.07 0.18 -4.88
N ASP A 70 -13.89 -0.60 -4.18
CA ASP A 70 -14.10 -2.01 -4.51
C ASP A 70 -14.58 -2.21 -5.94
N ASN A 71 -15.32 -1.24 -6.48
CA ASN A 71 -15.80 -1.28 -7.87
C ASN A 71 -14.77 -0.83 -8.90
N GLY A 72 -13.56 -0.48 -8.45
CA GLY A 72 -12.48 -0.03 -9.34
C GLY A 72 -12.43 1.47 -9.59
N GLU A 73 -13.32 2.24 -8.97
CA GLU A 73 -13.31 3.69 -9.13
C GLU A 73 -12.07 4.28 -8.45
N ILE A 74 -11.33 5.11 -9.18
CA ILE A 74 -10.17 5.82 -8.64
C ILE A 74 -10.68 7.04 -7.89
N ILE A 75 -10.59 7.00 -6.56
CA ILE A 75 -10.99 8.14 -5.72
C ILE A 75 -9.78 8.90 -5.19
N GLY A 76 -8.61 8.27 -5.21
CA GLY A 76 -7.37 8.85 -4.73
C GLY A 76 -7.29 8.93 -3.21
N VAL A 77 -6.14 9.33 -2.71
CA VAL A 77 -5.91 9.56 -1.29
C VAL A 77 -5.76 11.08 -1.06
N GLU A 78 -6.25 11.55 0.08
CA GLU A 78 -6.14 12.98 0.42
C GLU A 78 -4.70 13.35 0.78
N SER A 79 -4.02 12.46 1.49
CA SER A 79 -2.64 12.65 1.88
C SER A 79 -1.90 11.33 1.80
N TYR A 80 -1.03 11.19 0.79
CA TYR A 80 -0.25 9.96 0.69
C TYR A 80 0.74 9.83 1.84
N HIS A 81 1.16 10.96 2.44
CA HIS A 81 2.06 10.91 3.60
C HIS A 81 1.40 10.25 4.80
N GLU A 82 0.11 10.51 5.02
CA GLU A 82 -0.63 9.87 6.10
C GLU A 82 -0.80 8.39 5.84
N GLU A 83 -1.14 8.02 4.60
CA GLU A 83 -1.26 6.62 4.23
C GLU A 83 0.08 5.90 4.35
N GLU A 84 1.16 6.54 3.91
CA GLU A 84 2.51 6.01 4.04
C GLU A 84 2.85 5.71 5.50
N PHE A 85 2.52 6.63 6.40
CA PHE A 85 2.76 6.45 7.83
C PHE A 85 2.08 5.19 8.35
N TRP A 86 0.79 5.02 8.06
CA TRP A 86 0.03 3.88 8.56
C TRP A 86 0.46 2.57 7.91
N LEU A 87 0.85 2.60 6.64
CA LEU A 87 1.34 1.40 5.94
C LEU A 87 2.67 0.94 6.52
N ASN A 88 3.56 1.88 6.83
CA ASN A 88 4.83 1.53 7.49
C ASN A 88 4.60 1.03 8.91
N GLN A 89 3.66 1.64 9.63
CA GLN A 89 3.28 1.17 10.96
C GLN A 89 2.82 -0.29 10.89
N ALA A 90 1.98 -0.61 9.92
CA ALA A 90 1.45 -1.96 9.74
C ALA A 90 2.57 -2.95 9.41
N ALA A 91 3.40 -2.61 8.42
CA ALA A 91 4.41 -3.53 7.92
C ALA A 91 5.54 -3.78 8.91
N ARG A 92 5.93 -2.74 9.66
CA ARG A 92 7.11 -2.81 10.51
C ARG A 92 6.79 -3.11 11.97
N GLU A 93 5.66 -2.61 12.46
CA GLU A 93 5.32 -2.72 13.88
C GLU A 93 4.27 -3.79 14.18
N GLU A 94 3.38 -4.05 13.22
CA GLU A 94 2.29 -5.00 13.44
C GLU A 94 2.56 -6.38 12.83
N CYS A 95 3.61 -6.52 12.01
CA CYS A 95 3.98 -7.80 11.41
C CYS A 95 5.26 -8.34 12.03
N ILE A 96 5.27 -9.64 12.37
CA ILE A 96 6.43 -10.32 12.95
C ILE A 96 6.70 -11.59 12.15
N PRO A 97 7.84 -11.68 11.45
CA PRO A 97 8.82 -10.62 11.25
C PRO A 97 8.25 -9.48 10.40
N GLU A 98 8.90 -8.32 10.47
CA GLU A 98 8.46 -7.17 9.66
C GLU A 98 8.44 -7.51 8.17
N ILE A 99 7.53 -6.88 7.45
CA ILE A 99 7.41 -7.06 6.01
C ILE A 99 8.00 -5.84 5.32
N LYS A 100 8.92 -6.07 4.38
CA LYS A 100 9.59 -4.99 3.65
C LYS A 100 8.79 -4.67 2.39
N VAL A 101 7.73 -3.87 2.57
CA VAL A 101 6.91 -3.44 1.44
C VAL A 101 7.62 -2.34 0.65
N THR A 102 7.28 -2.21 -0.63
CA THR A 102 7.67 -1.06 -1.44
C THR A 102 6.42 -0.28 -1.79
N MET A 103 6.56 1.04 -1.87
CA MET A 103 5.42 1.92 -2.14
C MET A 103 5.76 2.83 -3.31
N GLU A 104 4.80 2.99 -4.21
CA GLU A 104 4.91 3.90 -5.34
C GLU A 104 3.69 4.78 -5.40
N LEU A 105 3.92 6.06 -5.67
CA LEU A 105 2.83 7.01 -5.86
C LEU A 105 2.52 7.11 -7.35
N VAL A 106 1.29 6.75 -7.70
CA VAL A 106 0.81 6.85 -9.09
C VAL A 106 -0.07 8.09 -9.18
N ASN A 107 0.41 9.11 -9.91
CA ASN A 107 -0.34 10.34 -10.11
C ASN A 107 -1.17 10.21 -11.37
N THR A 108 -2.49 10.43 -11.25
CA THR A 108 -3.40 10.31 -12.38
C THR A 108 -3.78 11.67 -12.98
N GLY A 109 -3.07 12.73 -12.57
CA GLY A 109 -3.37 14.10 -12.97
C GLY A 109 -4.13 14.86 -11.89
N GLU A 110 -5.25 14.33 -11.44
CA GLU A 110 -6.08 14.96 -10.41
C GLU A 110 -6.00 14.24 -9.07
N ARG A 111 -5.64 12.97 -9.09
CA ARG A 111 -5.70 12.11 -7.90
C ARG A 111 -4.44 11.27 -7.78
N ASP A 112 -4.07 11.01 -6.54
CA ASP A 112 -2.93 10.16 -6.23
C ASP A 112 -3.43 8.81 -5.71
N VAL A 113 -2.85 7.73 -6.24
CA VAL A 113 -3.09 6.38 -5.76
C VAL A 113 -1.76 5.83 -5.26
N LEU A 114 -1.78 5.23 -4.08
CA LEU A 114 -0.58 4.64 -3.52
C LEU A 114 -0.58 3.14 -3.80
N MET A 115 0.42 2.68 -4.53
CA MET A 115 0.58 1.27 -4.88
C MET A 115 1.60 0.64 -3.92
N VAL A 116 1.15 -0.36 -3.16
CA VAL A 116 1.97 -1.03 -2.16
C VAL A 116 2.24 -2.45 -2.62
N LYS A 117 3.50 -2.76 -2.84
CA LYS A 117 3.90 -4.11 -3.25
C LYS A 117 4.40 -4.88 -2.03
N VAL A 118 3.78 -6.01 -1.76
CA VAL A 118 4.10 -6.89 -0.64
C VAL A 118 4.84 -8.11 -1.20
N PRO A 119 6.09 -8.32 -0.80
CA PRO A 119 6.85 -9.46 -1.32
C PRO A 119 6.41 -10.76 -0.69
N GLU A 120 6.65 -11.86 -1.40
CA GLU A 120 6.50 -13.19 -0.82
C GLU A 120 7.57 -13.38 0.24
N ALA A 121 7.19 -13.87 1.42
CA ALA A 121 8.14 -14.14 2.48
C ALA A 121 9.00 -15.36 2.12
N LYS A 122 10.29 -15.28 2.44
CA LYS A 122 11.21 -16.40 2.21
C LYS A 122 10.92 -17.57 3.13
N GLU A 123 10.52 -17.25 4.35
CA GLU A 123 10.11 -18.24 5.36
C GLU A 123 8.67 -17.95 5.76
N LYS A 124 7.85 -18.95 5.69
CA LYS A 124 6.42 -18.84 5.96
C LYS A 124 6.02 -19.58 7.23
#